data_445da29aeeb715c368fb5cdb7ac09b31
#
_entry.id   445da29aeeb715c368fb5cdb7ac09b31
#
_cell.length_a   1.000
_cell.length_b   1.000
_cell.length_c   1.000
_cell.angle_alpha   90.00
_cell.angle_beta   90.00
_cell.angle_gamma   90.00
#
_symmetry.space_group_name_H-M   'P 1'
#
loop_
_entity.id
_entity.type
_entity.pdbx_description
1 polymer ?
#
loop_
_entity_poly.entity_id
_entity_poly.type
_entity_poly.pdbx_seq_one_letter_code
_entity_poly.pdbx_strand_id
1 'polypeptide(L)'
;MVFWTAAALRRRFPQVPEISRARVWLHSIVGLQILLGIVALWTRIVSADDPQPMLPVVVATVVHTVVGALLFATSIVTVLLCYRLVPRKREVLFATTRGEVPVQ
;
A
#
# COMPACT_ATOMS: atom_id res chain seq x y z
N MET A 1 -10.61 -4.30 0.78
CA MET A 1 -10.35 -2.95 0.22
C MET A 1 -9.24 -2.99 -0.82
N VAL A 2 -8.01 -3.47 -0.52
CA VAL A 2 -6.87 -3.47 -1.47
C VAL A 2 -7.15 -4.23 -2.78
N PHE A 3 -7.84 -5.37 -2.72
CA PHE A 3 -8.22 -6.15 -3.91
C PHE A 3 -9.20 -5.41 -4.84
N TRP A 4 -10.13 -4.64 -4.28
CA TRP A 4 -11.12 -3.88 -5.05
C TRP A 4 -10.49 -2.69 -5.76
N THR A 5 -9.59 -1.98 -5.10
CA THR A 5 -8.83 -0.88 -5.70
C THR A 5 -7.92 -1.36 -6.82
N ALA A 6 -7.26 -2.50 -6.66
CA ALA A 6 -6.43 -3.09 -7.69
C ALA A 6 -7.25 -3.57 -8.91
N ALA A 7 -8.46 -4.11 -8.69
CA ALA A 7 -9.37 -4.53 -9.76
C ALA A 7 -9.97 -3.32 -10.52
N ALA A 8 -10.30 -2.25 -9.81
CA ALA A 8 -10.82 -1.02 -10.41
C ALA A 8 -9.74 -0.30 -11.27
N LEU A 9 -8.48 -0.28 -10.82
CA LEU A 9 -7.36 0.27 -11.58
C LEU A 9 -7.11 -0.53 -12.87
N ARG A 10 -7.27 -1.87 -12.83
CA ARG A 10 -7.11 -2.75 -13.99
C ARG A 10 -8.12 -2.46 -15.10
N ARG A 11 -9.36 -2.09 -14.76
CA ARG A 11 -10.41 -1.78 -15.76
C ARG A 11 -10.23 -0.43 -16.42
N ARG A 12 -9.55 0.52 -15.76
CA ARG A 12 -9.43 1.91 -16.25
C ARG A 12 -8.15 2.21 -17.02
N PHE A 13 -7.08 1.41 -16.83
CA PHE A 13 -5.77 1.65 -17.46
C PHE A 13 -5.09 0.34 -17.90
N PRO A 14 -5.56 -0.32 -18.98
CA PRO A 14 -5.07 -1.65 -19.36
C PRO A 14 -3.67 -1.67 -19.99
N GLN A 15 -3.06 -0.54 -20.29
CA GLN A 15 -1.91 -0.48 -21.21
C GLN A 15 -0.62 0.14 -20.64
N VAL A 16 -0.54 0.45 -19.34
CA VAL A 16 0.69 1.07 -18.78
C VAL A 16 1.51 0.02 -18.04
N PRO A 17 2.68 -0.42 -18.55
CA PRO A 17 3.51 -1.47 -17.96
C PRO A 17 4.04 -1.11 -16.57
N GLU A 18 4.23 0.18 -16.27
CA GLU A 18 4.67 0.66 -14.96
C GLU A 18 3.62 0.41 -13.86
N ILE A 19 2.34 0.56 -14.18
CA ILE A 19 1.23 0.28 -13.24
C ILE A 19 1.14 -1.22 -12.93
N SER A 20 1.45 -2.07 -13.91
CA SER A 20 1.50 -3.52 -13.71
C SER A 20 2.60 -3.94 -12.72
N ARG A 21 3.79 -3.37 -12.84
CA ARG A 21 4.91 -3.62 -11.90
C ARG A 21 4.58 -3.14 -10.48
N ALA A 22 4.09 -1.92 -10.34
CA ALA A 22 3.69 -1.36 -9.03
C ALA A 22 2.62 -2.23 -8.35
N ARG A 23 1.67 -2.78 -9.11
CA ARG A 23 0.65 -3.70 -8.60
C ARG A 23 1.26 -5.00 -8.07
N VAL A 24 2.17 -5.63 -8.84
CA VAL A 24 2.83 -6.86 -8.41
C VAL A 24 3.61 -6.62 -7.12
N TRP A 25 4.41 -5.55 -7.06
CA TRP A 25 5.14 -5.16 -5.86
C TRP A 25 4.23 -4.96 -4.65
N LEU A 26 3.13 -4.24 -4.81
CA LEU A 26 2.17 -3.99 -3.73
C LEU A 26 1.57 -5.31 -3.19
N HIS A 27 1.17 -6.22 -4.08
CA HIS A 27 0.62 -7.52 -3.67
C HIS A 27 1.68 -8.39 -3.00
N SER A 28 2.92 -8.37 -3.49
CA SER A 28 4.03 -9.13 -2.90
C SER A 28 4.34 -8.66 -1.48
N ILE A 29 4.36 -7.34 -1.26
CA ILE A 29 4.64 -6.77 0.06
C ILE A 29 3.50 -7.05 1.04
N VAL A 30 2.24 -6.95 0.59
CA VAL A 30 1.08 -7.31 1.43
C VAL A 30 1.09 -8.81 1.74
N GLY A 31 1.41 -9.66 0.77
CA GLY A 31 1.56 -11.11 0.98
C GLY A 31 2.66 -11.43 1.99
N LEU A 32 3.82 -10.78 1.87
CA LEU A 32 4.92 -10.92 2.83
C LEU A 32 4.49 -10.49 4.25
N GLN A 33 3.74 -9.40 4.37
CA GLN A 33 3.25 -8.91 5.66
C GLN A 33 2.30 -9.91 6.33
N ILE A 34 1.42 -10.54 5.56
CA ILE A 34 0.53 -11.60 6.06
C ILE A 34 1.35 -12.81 6.53
N LEU A 35 2.34 -13.23 5.75
CA LEU A 35 3.21 -14.34 6.10
C LEU A 35 3.98 -14.07 7.39
N LEU A 36 4.58 -12.89 7.54
CA LEU A 36 5.26 -12.47 8.77
C LEU A 36 4.31 -12.46 9.97
N GLY A 37 3.06 -12.03 9.79
CA GLY A 37 2.03 -12.08 10.84
C GLY A 37 1.70 -13.51 11.28
N ILE A 38 1.59 -14.43 10.32
CA ILE A 38 1.37 -15.86 10.62
C ILE A 38 2.56 -16.44 11.38
N VAL A 39 3.79 -16.14 10.98
CA VAL A 39 5.01 -16.60 11.68
C VAL A 39 5.05 -16.04 13.09
N ALA A 40 4.77 -14.75 13.28
CA ALA A 40 4.75 -14.13 14.60
C ALA A 40 3.68 -14.75 15.51
N LEU A 41 2.49 -15.04 14.98
CA LEU A 41 1.43 -15.71 15.70
C LEU A 41 1.82 -17.14 16.06
N TRP A 42 2.38 -17.88 15.10
CA TRP A 42 2.81 -19.27 15.29
C TRP A 42 3.87 -19.40 16.38
N THR A 43 4.93 -18.56 16.31
CA THR A 43 5.98 -18.56 17.35
C THR A 43 5.40 -18.27 18.73
N ARG A 44 4.41 -17.40 18.84
CA ARG A 44 3.75 -17.07 20.10
C ARG A 44 2.91 -18.23 20.64
N ILE A 45 2.22 -18.96 19.77
CA ILE A 45 1.39 -20.13 20.18
C ILE A 45 2.30 -21.26 20.65
N VAL A 46 3.36 -21.58 19.91
CA VAL A 46 4.26 -22.69 20.22
C VAL A 46 5.05 -22.41 21.51
N SER A 47 5.36 -21.15 21.81
CA SER A 47 6.12 -20.74 23.00
C SER A 47 5.23 -20.20 24.13
N ALA A 48 3.94 -20.55 24.14
CA ALA A 48 3.00 -20.01 25.13
C ALA A 48 3.33 -20.42 26.58
N ASP A 49 3.84 -21.65 26.74
CA ASP A 49 4.18 -22.22 28.03
C ASP A 49 5.64 -21.99 28.47
N ASP A 50 6.44 -21.38 27.60
CA ASP A 50 7.85 -21.10 27.86
C ASP A 50 8.04 -19.76 28.62
N PRO A 51 9.14 -19.62 29.40
CA PRO A 51 9.45 -18.35 30.06
C PRO A 51 9.69 -17.23 29.02
N GLN A 52 8.90 -16.18 29.09
CA GLN A 52 9.02 -15.01 28.22
C GLN A 52 9.92 -13.94 28.83
N PRO A 53 10.66 -13.14 27.99
CA PRO A 53 10.58 -13.03 26.53
C PRO A 53 11.54 -13.99 25.81
N MET A 54 11.03 -14.80 24.87
CA MET A 54 11.87 -15.60 23.99
C MET A 54 12.32 -14.80 22.76
N LEU A 55 13.60 -14.90 22.43
CA LEU A 55 14.21 -14.18 21.30
C LEU A 55 13.46 -14.38 19.96
N PRO A 56 13.08 -15.60 19.53
CA PRO A 56 12.38 -15.78 18.26
C PRO A 56 11.00 -15.09 18.24
N VAL A 57 10.26 -15.09 19.34
CA VAL A 57 8.97 -14.41 19.46
C VAL A 57 9.13 -12.90 19.33
N VAL A 58 10.14 -12.35 20.04
CA VAL A 58 10.43 -10.91 19.99
C VAL A 58 10.84 -10.48 18.59
N VAL A 59 11.78 -11.20 17.97
CA VAL A 59 12.26 -10.88 16.61
C VAL A 59 11.13 -10.95 15.59
N ALA A 60 10.34 -12.03 15.58
CA ALA A 60 9.22 -12.19 14.65
C ALA A 60 8.20 -11.05 14.79
N THR A 61 7.85 -10.68 16.03
CA THR A 61 6.90 -9.61 16.32
C THR A 61 7.45 -8.24 15.90
N VAL A 62 8.71 -7.95 16.22
CA VAL A 62 9.36 -6.68 15.87
C VAL A 62 9.44 -6.53 14.35
N VAL A 63 9.90 -7.54 13.63
CA VAL A 63 10.01 -7.50 12.17
C VAL A 63 8.63 -7.29 11.52
N HIS A 64 7.62 -8.04 11.96
CA HIS A 64 6.26 -7.86 11.46
C HIS A 64 5.74 -6.43 11.70
N THR A 65 5.95 -5.89 12.90
CA THR A 65 5.50 -4.54 13.28
C THR A 65 6.22 -3.45 12.49
N VAL A 66 7.54 -3.54 12.35
CA VAL A 66 8.33 -2.55 11.60
C VAL A 66 7.94 -2.54 10.11
N VAL A 67 7.82 -3.71 9.48
CA VAL A 67 7.40 -3.80 8.08
C VAL A 67 5.96 -3.27 7.91
N GLY A 68 5.06 -3.58 8.85
CA GLY A 68 3.70 -3.07 8.85
C GLY A 68 3.62 -1.55 8.97
N ALA A 69 4.43 -0.96 9.86
CA ALA A 69 4.51 0.49 10.03
C ALA A 69 5.04 1.20 8.78
N LEU A 70 6.05 0.64 8.12
CA LEU A 70 6.59 1.17 6.87
C LEU A 70 5.56 1.11 5.73
N LEU A 71 4.82 0.01 5.62
CA LEU A 71 3.73 -0.13 4.66
C LEU A 71 2.63 0.91 4.88
N PHE A 72 2.24 1.10 6.14
CA PHE A 72 1.23 2.08 6.51
C PHE A 72 1.67 3.50 6.18
N ALA A 73 2.90 3.88 6.56
CA ALA A 73 3.47 5.19 6.22
C ALA A 73 3.52 5.42 4.71
N THR A 74 3.98 4.43 3.94
CA THR A 74 4.02 4.50 2.47
C THR A 74 2.63 4.67 1.87
N SER A 75 1.62 4.01 2.42
CA SER A 75 0.23 4.13 1.98
C SER A 75 -0.31 5.54 2.20
N ILE A 76 -0.03 6.14 3.36
CA ILE A 76 -0.42 7.53 3.66
C ILE A 76 0.24 8.50 2.68
N VAL A 77 1.55 8.38 2.48
CA VAL A 77 2.28 9.25 1.53
C VAL A 77 1.70 9.12 0.12
N THR A 78 1.40 7.91 -0.33
CA THR A 78 0.81 7.66 -1.65
C THR A 78 -0.56 8.33 -1.78
N VAL A 79 -1.41 8.22 -0.77
CA VAL A 79 -2.72 8.87 -0.76
C VAL A 79 -2.59 10.40 -0.81
N LEU A 80 -1.70 10.97 -0.01
CA LEU A 80 -1.45 12.43 0.00
C LEU A 80 -0.94 12.93 -1.34
N LEU A 81 -0.04 12.19 -1.99
CA LEU A 81 0.44 12.51 -3.34
C LEU A 81 -0.69 12.47 -4.37
N CYS A 82 -1.55 11.44 -4.31
CA CYS A 82 -2.72 11.35 -5.18
C CYS A 82 -3.67 12.55 -4.98
N TYR A 83 -3.92 12.96 -3.75
CA TYR A 83 -4.75 14.14 -3.46
C TYR A 83 -4.13 15.45 -3.97
N ARG A 84 -2.82 15.59 -3.91
CA ARG A 84 -2.13 16.78 -4.48
C ARG A 84 -2.20 16.86 -6.01
N LEU A 85 -2.21 15.72 -6.69
CA LEU A 85 -2.21 15.64 -8.14
C LEU A 85 -3.61 15.79 -8.78
N VAL A 86 -4.66 15.36 -8.06
CA VAL A 86 -6.05 15.37 -8.57
C VAL A 86 -6.67 16.77 -8.71
N PRO A 87 -6.45 17.76 -7.81
CA PRO A 87 -7.05 19.09 -7.94
C PRO A 87 -6.66 19.82 -9.21
N ARG A 88 -5.42 19.67 -9.64
CA ARG A 88 -4.90 20.37 -10.81
C ARG A 88 -5.58 19.95 -12.13
N LYS A 89 -6.03 18.72 -12.22
CA LYS A 89 -6.74 18.21 -13.41
C LYS A 89 -8.19 18.71 -13.49
N ARG A 90 -8.82 18.97 -12.34
CA ARG A 90 -10.18 19.53 -12.29
C ARG A 90 -10.22 20.98 -12.73
N GLU A 91 -9.29 21.81 -12.30
CA GLU A 91 -9.24 23.23 -12.70
C GLU A 91 -9.02 23.35 -14.22
N VAL A 92 -8.13 22.57 -14.80
CA VAL A 92 -7.90 22.56 -16.25
C VAL A 92 -9.16 22.13 -17.01
N LEU A 93 -9.89 21.14 -16.51
CA LEU A 93 -11.12 20.68 -17.17
C LEU A 93 -12.23 21.74 -17.10
N PHE A 94 -12.38 22.43 -15.98
CA PHE A 94 -13.36 23.51 -15.82
C PHE A 94 -13.00 24.77 -16.60
N ALA A 95 -11.69 25.09 -16.72
CA ALA A 95 -11.21 26.18 -17.56
C ALA A 95 -11.48 25.90 -19.05
N THR A 96 -11.27 24.65 -19.49
CA THR A 96 -11.57 24.24 -20.87
C THR A 96 -13.07 24.27 -21.18
N THR A 97 -13.93 23.90 -20.22
CA THR A 97 -15.40 23.92 -20.40
C THR A 97 -15.95 25.35 -20.39
N ARG A 98 -15.23 26.30 -19.78
CA ARG A 98 -15.64 27.72 -19.71
C ARG A 98 -15.09 28.56 -20.89
N GLY A 99 -14.36 27.95 -21.81
CA GLY A 99 -13.81 28.64 -22.96
C GLY A 99 -12.63 29.60 -22.66
N GLU A 100 -12.11 29.54 -21.43
CA GLU A 100 -10.95 30.30 -20.99
C GLU A 100 -9.67 29.47 -21.23
N VAL A 101 -9.38 29.15 -22.50
CA VAL A 101 -8.07 28.59 -22.88
C VAL A 101 -7.10 29.75 -22.89
N PRO A 102 -6.05 29.80 -22.07
CA PRO A 102 -4.98 30.77 -22.24
C PRO A 102 -4.29 30.47 -23.56
N VAL A 103 -4.42 31.41 -24.49
CA VAL A 103 -3.65 31.44 -25.75
C VAL A 103 -2.20 31.63 -25.37
N GLN A 104 -1.37 30.59 -25.59
CA GLN A 104 0.09 30.74 -25.67
C GLN A 104 0.51 30.95 -27.10
#